data_c5b1ac8f9b6219ce5d882e0dec341cb2
#
_entry.id   c5b1ac8f9b6219ce5d882e0dec341cb2
#
_cell.length_a   1.000
_cell.length_b   1.000
_cell.length_c   1.000
_cell.angle_alpha   90.00
_cell.angle_beta   90.00
_cell.angle_gamma   90.00
#
_symmetry.space_group_name_H-M   'P 1'
#
loop_
_entity.id
_entity.type
_entity.pdbx_description
1 polymer ?
#
loop_
_entity_poly.entity_id
_entity_poly.type
_entity_poly.pdbx_seq_one_letter_code
_entity_poly.pdbx_strand_id
1 'polypeptide(L)' 'AISASVAAKCLYCIPAHTAMAKAAGASDEEIKTAVAVAADVALNSSMLYGNQFDMDEFLEMFPQ' A
#
# COMPACT_ATOMS: atom_id res chain seq x y z
N ALA A 1 3.12 0.73 -8.80
CA ALA A 1 1.93 1.37 -9.36
C ALA A 1 0.63 0.72 -8.88
N ILE A 2 0.57 -0.60 -8.76
CA ILE A 2 -0.62 -1.29 -8.23
C ILE A 2 -0.90 -0.85 -6.80
N SER A 3 0.09 -0.86 -5.93
CA SER A 3 -0.07 -0.46 -4.52
C SER A 3 -0.57 0.98 -4.41
N ALA A 4 -0.01 1.89 -5.19
CA ALA A 4 -0.46 3.28 -5.21
C ALA A 4 -1.90 3.41 -5.70
N SER A 5 -2.27 2.65 -6.74
CA SER A 5 -3.63 2.65 -7.29
C SER A 5 -4.65 2.14 -6.27
N VAL A 6 -4.32 1.09 -5.52
CA VAL A 6 -5.19 0.54 -4.48
C VAL A 6 -5.33 1.54 -3.32
N ALA A 7 -4.24 2.12 -2.87
CA ALA A 7 -4.25 3.12 -1.79
C ALA A 7 -5.07 4.36 -2.18
N ALA A 8 -5.00 4.78 -3.45
CA ALA A 8 -5.77 5.91 -3.96
C ALA A 8 -7.21 5.54 -4.34
N LYS A 9 -7.57 4.26 -4.31
CA LYS A 9 -8.90 3.75 -4.67
C LYS A 9 -9.34 4.17 -6.08
N CYS A 10 -8.40 4.12 -7.03
CA CYS A 10 -8.65 4.53 -8.41
C CYS A 10 -9.28 3.39 -9.21
N LEU A 11 -10.54 3.54 -9.60
CA LEU A 11 -11.27 2.51 -10.35
C LEU A 11 -10.67 2.20 -11.70
N TYR A 12 -10.09 3.17 -12.38
CA TYR A 12 -9.48 2.98 -13.69
C TYR A 12 -8.02 2.54 -13.59
N CYS A 13 -7.32 3.03 -12.58
CA CYS A 13 -5.89 2.75 -12.41
C CYS A 13 -5.64 1.30 -12.01
N ILE A 14 -6.52 0.71 -11.20
CA ILE A 14 -6.35 -0.67 -10.73
C ILE A 14 -6.33 -1.66 -11.90
N PRO A 15 -7.35 -1.74 -12.77
CA PRO A 15 -7.30 -2.67 -13.89
C PRO A 15 -6.19 -2.35 -14.89
N ALA A 16 -5.91 -1.07 -15.12
CA ALA A 16 -4.85 -0.67 -16.04
C ALA A 16 -3.47 -1.12 -15.54
N HIS A 17 -3.13 -0.82 -14.30
CA HIS A 17 -1.85 -1.22 -13.73
C HIS A 17 -1.74 -2.73 -13.50
N THR A 18 -2.85 -3.40 -13.21
CA THR A 18 -2.89 -4.86 -13.12
C THR A 18 -2.55 -5.50 -14.46
N ALA A 19 -3.17 -5.02 -15.52
CA ALA A 19 -2.88 -5.52 -16.87
C ALA A 19 -1.42 -5.25 -17.28
N MET A 20 -0.90 -4.07 -16.97
CA MET A 20 0.49 -3.71 -17.27
C MET A 20 1.47 -4.59 -16.48
N ALA A 21 1.18 -4.86 -15.21
CA ALA A 21 2.02 -5.72 -14.38
C ALA A 21 2.04 -7.16 -14.91
N LYS A 22 0.89 -7.70 -15.32
CA LYS A 22 0.80 -9.03 -15.92
C LYS A 22 1.56 -9.10 -17.23
N ALA A 23 1.45 -8.08 -18.08
CA ALA A 23 2.20 -8.00 -19.32
C ALA A 23 3.71 -7.96 -19.07
N ALA A 24 4.17 -7.40 -17.97
CA ALA A 24 5.56 -7.36 -17.55
C ALA A 24 6.02 -8.65 -16.84
N GLY A 25 5.14 -9.64 -16.68
CA GLY A 25 5.47 -10.95 -16.11
C GLY A 25 5.11 -11.15 -14.65
N ALA A 26 4.38 -10.23 -14.02
CA ALA A 26 3.95 -10.41 -12.64
C ALA A 26 2.93 -11.54 -12.54
N SER A 27 3.07 -12.39 -11.52
CA SER A 27 2.11 -13.44 -11.22
C SER A 27 0.90 -12.90 -10.46
N ASP A 28 -0.19 -13.68 -10.45
CA ASP A 28 -1.36 -13.34 -9.64
C ASP A 28 -1.01 -13.22 -8.15
N GLU A 29 -0.09 -14.05 -7.68
CA GLU A 29 0.37 -14.03 -6.30
C GLU A 29 1.13 -12.74 -5.97
N GLU A 30 1.98 -12.29 -6.89
CA GLU A 30 2.70 -11.02 -6.72
C GLU A 30 1.75 -9.84 -6.68
N ILE A 31 0.70 -9.86 -7.52
CA ILE A 31 -0.32 -8.83 -7.53
C ILE A 31 -1.10 -8.82 -6.20
N LYS A 32 -1.48 -10.00 -5.71
CA LYS A 32 -2.16 -10.12 -4.40
C LYS A 32 -1.29 -9.59 -3.27
N THR A 33 0.02 -9.83 -3.31
CA THR A 33 0.96 -9.32 -2.33
C THR A 33 1.01 -7.79 -2.37
N ALA A 34 1.05 -7.19 -3.54
CA ALA A 34 1.05 -5.73 -3.70
C ALA A 34 -0.23 -5.11 -3.13
N VAL A 35 -1.37 -5.75 -3.34
CA VAL A 35 -2.66 -5.31 -2.78
C VAL A 35 -2.64 -5.41 -1.26
N ALA A 36 -2.12 -6.51 -0.72
CA ALA A 36 -2.02 -6.70 0.73
C ALA A 36 -1.13 -5.66 1.39
N VAL A 37 0.01 -5.33 0.77
CA VAL A 37 0.91 -4.26 1.25
C VAL A 37 0.19 -2.91 1.27
N ALA A 38 -0.56 -2.59 0.21
CA ALA A 38 -1.32 -1.35 0.15
C ALA A 38 -2.36 -1.27 1.28
N ALA A 39 -3.05 -2.37 1.55
CA ALA A 39 -4.03 -2.44 2.64
C ALA A 39 -3.37 -2.28 4.00
N ASP A 40 -2.21 -2.90 4.21
CA ASP A 40 -1.44 -2.80 5.45
C ASP A 40 -1.00 -1.35 5.71
N VAL A 41 -0.46 -0.69 4.70
CA VAL A 41 -0.04 0.72 4.82
C VAL A 41 -1.25 1.61 5.14
N ALA A 42 -2.37 1.42 4.46
CA ALA A 42 -3.57 2.22 4.67
C ALA A 42 -4.11 2.02 6.10
N LEU A 43 -4.15 0.79 6.59
CA LEU A 43 -4.61 0.48 7.93
C LEU A 43 -3.72 1.13 8.99
N ASN A 44 -2.42 0.88 8.91
CA ASN A 44 -1.48 1.37 9.92
C ASN A 44 -1.39 2.89 9.91
N SER A 45 -1.38 3.51 8.73
CA SER A 45 -1.37 4.96 8.59
C SER A 45 -2.64 5.58 9.22
N SER A 46 -3.80 4.98 8.97
CA SER A 46 -5.06 5.46 9.53
C SER A 46 -5.10 5.31 11.05
N MET A 47 -4.59 4.20 11.57
CA MET A 47 -4.53 3.95 13.01
C MET A 47 -3.63 4.94 13.73
N LEU A 48 -2.46 5.21 13.18
CA LEU A 48 -1.52 6.18 13.77
C LEU A 48 -2.08 7.60 13.73
N TYR A 49 -2.62 7.99 12.57
CA TYR A 49 -3.17 9.32 12.37
C TYR A 49 -4.42 9.55 13.23
N GLY A 50 -5.36 8.60 13.22
CA GLY A 50 -6.62 8.72 13.96
C GLY A 50 -6.42 8.73 15.47
N ASN A 51 -5.41 8.02 15.97
CA ASN A 51 -5.08 8.00 17.39
C ASN A 51 -4.11 9.12 17.81
N GLN A 52 -3.73 9.97 16.88
CA GLN A 52 -2.82 11.10 17.14
C GLN A 52 -1.53 10.64 17.82
N PHE A 53 -0.95 9.56 17.30
CA PHE A 53 0.26 8.99 17.85
C PHE A 53 1.39 10.00 17.78
N ASP A 54 2.14 10.16 18.88
CA ASP A 54 3.22 11.15 18.95
C ASP A 54 4.36 10.79 17.97
N MET A 55 4.75 11.76 17.15
CA MET A 55 5.77 11.56 16.13
C MET A 55 7.14 11.22 16.73
N ASP A 56 7.50 11.84 17.84
CA ASP A 56 8.79 11.59 18.49
C ASP A 56 8.84 10.17 19.04
N GLU A 57 7.77 9.70 19.70
CA GLU A 57 7.66 8.34 20.17
C GLU A 57 7.69 7.35 19.01
N PHE A 58 7.01 7.68 17.91
CA PHE A 58 6.99 6.83 16.73
C PHE A 58 8.40 6.65 16.16
N LEU A 59 9.16 7.73 16.03
CA LEU A 59 10.52 7.68 15.49
C LEU A 59 11.49 6.93 16.41
N GLU A 60 11.27 6.95 17.72
CA GLU A 60 12.07 6.19 18.67
C GLU A 60 11.96 4.68 18.51
N MET A 61 10.89 4.19 17.89
CA MET A 61 10.71 2.76 17.61
C MET A 61 11.66 2.24 16.53
N PHE A 62 12.28 3.11 15.78
CA PHE A 62 13.14 2.72 14.66
C PHE A 62 14.59 3.05 14.95
N PRO A 63 15.49 2.08 14.84
CA PRO A 63 16.93 2.34 15.02
C PRO A 63 17.44 3.30 13.95
N GLN A 64 18.30 4.23 14.37
CA GLN A 64 18.90 5.21 13.46
C GLN A 64 20.42 5.17 13.54
#